data_8e88e3b15836c55412b47d384069ea35
#
_entry.id   8e88e3b15836c55412b47d384069ea35
#
_cell.length_a   1.000
_cell.length_b   1.000
_cell.length_c   1.000
_cell.angle_alpha   90.00
_cell.angle_beta   90.00
_cell.angle_gamma   90.00
#
_symmetry.space_group_name_H-M   'P 1'
#
loop_
_entity.id
_entity.type
_entity.pdbx_description
1 polymer ?
#
loop_
_entity_poly.entity_id
_entity_poly.type
_entity_poly.pdbx_seq_one_letter_code
_entity_poly.pdbx_strand_id
1 'polypeptide(L)'
;MRIDFNQIQEMTMPCLHGGPDGWQYRVYEAHQPDPRSLALTLHSPDGDAGFPGAVTAKVVYRLTEDNAIDIAYEATADRPTVVNLTNHSYWNLAGENAGSV
;
A
#
# COMPACT_ATOMS: atom_id res chain seq x y z
N MET A 1 11.10 16.43 -15.06
CA MET A 1 10.75 17.21 -13.86
C MET A 1 11.61 16.70 -12.72
N ARG A 2 12.44 17.54 -12.15
CA ARG A 2 13.21 17.19 -10.95
C ARG A 2 12.29 17.38 -9.76
N ILE A 3 12.04 16.35 -8.98
CA ILE A 3 11.41 16.50 -7.67
C ILE A 3 12.46 17.15 -6.77
N ASP A 4 12.20 18.39 -6.34
CA ASP A 4 13.07 19.07 -5.38
C ASP A 4 12.79 18.52 -3.99
N PHE A 5 13.70 17.66 -3.51
CA PHE A 5 13.60 17.07 -2.17
C PHE A 5 13.60 18.12 -1.05
N ASN A 6 14.05 19.36 -1.32
CA ASN A 6 13.96 20.43 -0.33
C ASN A 6 12.52 20.91 -0.12
N GLN A 7 11.65 20.81 -1.12
CA GLN A 7 10.22 21.10 -0.95
C GLN A 7 9.51 20.05 -0.08
N ILE A 8 10.04 18.85 -0.01
CA ILE A 8 9.52 17.79 0.87
C ILE A 8 9.92 18.05 2.33
N GLN A 9 11.06 18.69 2.58
CA GLN A 9 11.51 19.06 3.94
C GLN A 9 10.74 20.24 4.54
N GLU A 10 10.09 21.08 3.74
CA GLU A 10 9.22 22.15 4.23
C GLU A 10 7.82 21.65 4.61
N MET A 11 7.46 20.43 4.28
CA MET A 11 6.29 19.78 4.86
C MET A 11 6.62 19.43 6.30
N THR A 12 6.11 20.21 7.23
CA THR A 12 6.35 20.13 8.68
C THR A 12 5.86 18.84 9.35
N MET A 13 5.41 17.85 8.57
CA MET A 13 5.05 16.53 9.04
C MET A 13 5.55 15.46 8.08
N PRO A 14 6.28 14.45 8.57
CA PRO A 14 6.65 13.32 7.73
C PRO A 14 5.38 12.61 7.21
N CYS A 15 5.37 12.24 5.94
CA CYS A 15 4.29 11.46 5.34
C CYS A 15 4.38 9.98 5.79
N LEU A 16 4.30 9.78 7.12
CA LEU A 16 4.36 8.45 7.71
C LEU A 16 3.10 7.67 7.34
N HIS A 17 3.26 6.47 6.80
CA HIS A 17 2.17 5.59 6.38
C HIS A 17 1.17 6.22 5.40
N GLY A 18 1.62 7.17 4.56
CA GLY A 18 0.76 7.87 3.61
C GLY A 18 -0.02 9.04 4.19
N GLY A 19 0.35 9.52 5.39
CA GLY A 19 -0.30 10.66 6.05
C GLY A 19 -1.63 10.30 6.74
N PRO A 20 -2.40 11.33 7.18
CA PRO A 20 -3.63 11.12 7.95
C PRO A 20 -4.74 10.39 7.17
N ASP A 21 -4.76 10.56 5.84
CA ASP A 21 -5.71 9.92 4.93
C ASP A 21 -5.04 8.84 4.06
N GLY A 22 -4.05 8.13 4.64
CA GLY A 22 -3.29 7.10 3.94
C GLY A 22 -4.14 5.98 3.36
N TRP A 23 -3.54 5.23 2.46
CA TRP A 23 -4.25 4.20 1.70
C TRP A 23 -4.82 3.08 2.58
N GLN A 24 -4.30 2.86 3.77
CA GLN A 24 -4.83 1.90 4.74
C GLN A 24 -6.26 2.23 5.22
N TYR A 25 -6.71 3.47 5.02
CA TYR A 25 -8.06 3.91 5.38
C TYR A 25 -9.01 4.01 4.19
N ARG A 26 -8.53 3.68 2.98
CA ARG A 26 -9.31 3.79 1.75
C ARG A 26 -10.08 2.51 1.44
N VAL A 27 -11.14 2.65 0.67
CA VAL A 27 -11.90 1.52 0.14
C VAL A 27 -11.25 1.06 -1.16
N TYR A 28 -10.99 -0.23 -1.25
CA TYR A 28 -10.40 -0.89 -2.41
C TYR A 28 -11.47 -1.62 -3.22
N GLU A 29 -11.31 -1.66 -4.52
CA GLU A 29 -12.02 -2.60 -5.36
C GLU A 29 -11.43 -3.99 -5.16
N ALA A 30 -12.29 -4.96 -4.78
CA ALA A 30 -11.86 -6.31 -4.50
C ALA A 30 -12.27 -7.26 -5.63
N HIS A 31 -11.34 -8.11 -6.06
CA HIS A 31 -11.57 -9.17 -7.01
C HIS A 31 -10.91 -10.46 -6.54
N GLN A 32 -11.66 -11.56 -6.54
CA GLN A 32 -11.16 -12.87 -6.16
C GLN A 32 -11.04 -13.76 -7.41
N PRO A 33 -9.86 -13.83 -8.06
CA PRO A 33 -9.67 -14.59 -9.29
C PRO A 33 -9.76 -16.10 -9.09
N ASP A 34 -9.43 -16.60 -7.90
CA ASP A 34 -9.51 -17.99 -7.48
C ASP A 34 -9.68 -18.10 -5.95
N PRO A 35 -10.01 -19.29 -5.39
CA PRO A 35 -10.28 -19.44 -3.95
C PRO A 35 -9.11 -19.10 -3.02
N ARG A 36 -7.88 -19.02 -3.53
CA ARG A 36 -6.67 -18.74 -2.74
C ARG A 36 -6.08 -17.37 -2.98
N SER A 37 -6.65 -16.57 -3.89
CA SER A 37 -6.12 -15.28 -4.28
C SER A 37 -7.15 -14.18 -4.09
N LEU A 38 -6.69 -13.02 -3.64
CA LEU A 38 -7.46 -11.79 -3.52
C LEU A 38 -6.67 -10.64 -4.13
N ALA A 39 -7.23 -9.98 -5.12
CA ALA A 39 -6.68 -8.76 -5.70
C ALA A 39 -7.46 -7.53 -5.19
N LEU A 40 -6.74 -6.54 -4.70
CA LEU A 40 -7.28 -5.28 -4.23
C LEU A 40 -6.70 -4.15 -5.08
N THR A 41 -7.55 -3.30 -5.63
CA THR A 41 -7.14 -2.16 -6.46
C THR A 41 -7.60 -0.85 -5.85
N LEU A 42 -6.72 0.12 -5.81
CA LEU A 42 -6.97 1.48 -5.35
C LEU A 42 -6.60 2.48 -6.45
N HIS A 43 -7.45 3.46 -6.64
CA HIS A 43 -7.19 4.62 -7.48
C HIS A 43 -6.95 5.85 -6.59
N SER A 44 -5.73 6.38 -6.65
CA SER A 44 -5.32 7.58 -5.92
C SER A 44 -5.24 8.75 -6.90
N PRO A 45 -5.94 9.87 -6.65
CA PRO A 45 -5.96 11.00 -7.57
C PRO A 45 -4.63 11.75 -7.58
N ASP A 46 -4.40 12.55 -8.63
CA ASP A 46 -3.30 13.50 -8.68
C ASP A 46 -3.34 14.46 -7.48
N GLY A 47 -2.21 14.65 -6.81
CA GLY A 47 -2.08 15.49 -5.63
C GLY A 47 -2.44 14.82 -4.30
N ASP A 48 -2.79 13.55 -4.30
CA ASP A 48 -3.07 12.81 -3.06
C ASP A 48 -1.84 12.80 -2.15
N ALA A 49 -2.03 13.19 -0.89
CA ALA A 49 -0.96 13.42 0.10
C ALA A 49 0.17 14.37 -0.39
N GLY A 50 -0.12 15.24 -1.36
CA GLY A 50 0.83 16.18 -1.97
C GLY A 50 1.69 15.56 -3.09
N PHE A 51 1.56 14.28 -3.41
CA PHE A 51 2.31 13.63 -4.48
C PHE A 51 1.70 13.90 -5.85
N PRO A 52 2.54 14.15 -6.89
CA PRO A 52 2.05 14.34 -8.25
C PRO A 52 1.62 13.02 -8.89
N GLY A 53 0.65 13.09 -9.77
CA GLY A 53 0.20 11.97 -10.60
C GLY A 53 -0.94 11.17 -10.00
N ALA A 54 -1.86 10.76 -10.87
CA ALA A 54 -2.86 9.76 -10.52
C ALA A 54 -2.21 8.36 -10.52
N VAL A 55 -2.38 7.62 -9.44
CA VAL A 55 -1.78 6.31 -9.24
C VAL A 55 -2.88 5.24 -9.16
N THR A 56 -2.71 4.17 -9.92
CA THR A 56 -3.45 2.93 -9.70
C THR A 56 -2.53 1.94 -9.02
N ALA A 57 -2.86 1.59 -7.78
CA ALA A 57 -2.13 0.60 -6.99
C ALA A 57 -2.95 -0.69 -6.88
N LYS A 58 -2.27 -1.82 -7.04
CA LYS A 58 -2.85 -3.16 -6.90
C LYS A 58 -2.01 -3.98 -5.96
N VAL A 59 -2.66 -4.67 -5.03
CA VAL A 59 -2.03 -5.67 -4.19
C VAL A 59 -2.74 -7.00 -4.36
N VAL A 60 -1.96 -8.06 -4.53
CA VAL A 60 -2.49 -9.43 -4.65
C VAL A 60 -1.96 -10.24 -3.49
N TYR A 61 -2.87 -10.78 -2.71
CA TYR A 61 -2.61 -11.77 -1.67
C TYR A 61 -2.89 -13.15 -2.23
N ARG A 62 -1.99 -14.10 -1.99
CA ARG A 62 -2.16 -15.48 -2.39
C ARG A 62 -1.72 -16.43 -1.29
N LEU A 63 -2.60 -17.38 -0.96
CA LEU A 63 -2.25 -18.52 -0.11
C LEU A 63 -1.62 -19.62 -0.97
N THR A 64 -0.38 -19.95 -0.66
CA THR A 64 0.36 -20.99 -1.38
C THR A 64 0.04 -22.39 -0.84
N GLU A 65 0.43 -23.44 -1.57
CA GLU A 65 0.19 -24.84 -1.16
C GLU A 65 1.11 -25.27 -0.01
N ASP A 66 2.23 -24.59 0.17
CA ASP A 66 3.21 -24.80 1.23
C ASP A 66 2.97 -23.90 2.47
N ASN A 67 1.72 -23.43 2.64
CA ASN A 67 1.28 -22.61 3.76
C ASN A 67 2.00 -21.26 3.91
N ALA A 68 2.40 -20.66 2.80
CA ALA A 68 2.90 -19.28 2.78
C ALA A 68 1.82 -18.30 2.28
N ILE A 69 2.01 -17.03 2.56
CA ILE A 69 1.24 -15.92 2.00
C ILE A 69 2.18 -15.13 1.10
N ASP A 70 1.91 -15.13 -0.20
CA ASP A 70 2.56 -14.25 -1.15
C ASP A 70 1.80 -12.92 -1.22
N ILE A 71 2.53 -11.81 -1.19
CA ILE A 71 1.97 -10.47 -1.33
C ILE A 71 2.71 -9.77 -2.47
N ALA A 72 2.03 -9.55 -3.58
CA ALA A 72 2.57 -8.87 -4.75
C ALA A 72 1.98 -7.47 -4.89
N TYR A 73 2.83 -6.50 -5.20
CA TYR A 73 2.45 -5.10 -5.40
C TYR A 73 2.71 -4.70 -6.84
N GLU A 74 1.78 -3.96 -7.41
CA GLU A 74 1.88 -3.32 -8.71
C GLU A 74 1.37 -1.89 -8.58
N ALA A 75 2.07 -0.93 -9.18
CA ALA A 75 1.59 0.44 -9.26
C ALA A 75 1.90 1.02 -10.64
N THR A 76 0.94 1.75 -11.19
CA THR A 76 1.08 2.55 -12.40
C THR A 76 0.68 3.98 -12.11
N ALA A 77 1.35 4.93 -12.75
CA ALA A 77 1.06 6.35 -12.60
C ALA A 77 1.01 7.04 -13.96
N ASP A 78 0.21 8.09 -14.07
CA ASP A 78 0.09 8.88 -15.30
C ASP A 78 1.25 9.88 -15.49
N ARG A 79 2.07 10.09 -14.45
CA ARG A 79 3.29 10.91 -14.48
C ARG A 79 4.29 10.43 -13.42
N PRO A 80 5.56 10.88 -13.47
CA PRO A 80 6.55 10.52 -12.45
C PRO A 80 6.09 10.89 -11.03
N THR A 81 6.14 9.92 -10.12
CA THR A 81 5.76 10.07 -8.71
C THR A 81 6.54 9.11 -7.84
N VAL A 82 6.32 9.19 -6.53
CA VAL A 82 6.94 8.29 -5.55
C VAL A 82 5.93 7.25 -5.10
N VAL A 83 6.32 5.98 -5.16
CA VAL A 83 5.53 4.86 -4.65
C VAL A 83 6.44 3.98 -3.80
N ASN A 84 6.01 3.70 -2.56
CA ASN A 84 6.69 2.79 -1.65
C ASN A 84 5.63 2.05 -0.83
N LEU A 85 5.35 0.81 -1.22
CA LEU A 85 4.29 -0.01 -0.66
C LEU A 85 4.86 -1.09 0.23
N THR A 86 4.17 -1.37 1.34
CA THR A 86 4.49 -2.47 2.24
C THR A 86 3.22 -3.03 2.89
N ASN A 87 3.30 -4.25 3.40
CA ASN A 87 2.34 -4.80 4.34
C ASN A 87 2.91 -4.65 5.76
N HIS A 88 2.15 -4.05 6.64
CA HIS A 88 2.57 -3.80 8.03
C HIS A 88 1.83 -4.69 9.03
N SER A 89 1.37 -5.86 8.62
CA SER A 89 0.71 -6.81 9.53
C SER A 89 1.69 -7.38 10.54
N TYR A 90 1.25 -7.48 11.79
CA TYR A 90 1.94 -8.20 12.84
C TYR A 90 1.31 -9.57 12.99
N TRP A 91 2.09 -10.62 12.77
CA TRP A 91 1.63 -12.00 12.81
C TRP A 91 1.97 -12.62 14.17
N ASN A 92 0.96 -13.14 14.86
CA ASN A 92 1.15 -13.94 16.06
C ASN A 92 0.71 -15.39 15.79
N LEU A 93 1.67 -16.25 15.49
CA LEU A 93 1.41 -17.66 15.16
C LEU A 93 0.91 -18.47 16.35
N ALA A 94 1.11 -18.00 17.57
CA ALA A 94 0.57 -18.61 18.79
C ALA A 94 -0.91 -18.24 19.06
N GLY A 95 -1.47 -17.30 18.29
CA GLY A 95 -2.84 -16.84 18.39
C GLY A 95 -3.02 -15.58 19.24
N GLU A 96 -4.20 -15.01 19.16
CA GLU A 96 -4.59 -13.83 19.93
C GLU A 96 -4.48 -14.13 21.44
N ASN A 97 -3.95 -13.17 22.19
CA ASN A 97 -3.73 -13.26 23.64
C ASN A 97 -2.66 -14.27 24.12
N ALA A 98 -1.88 -14.84 23.22
CA ALA A 98 -0.79 -15.77 23.59
C ALA A 98 0.51 -15.06 24.06
N GLY A 99 0.48 -13.76 24.32
CA GLY A 99 1.64 -12.95 24.69
C GLY A 99 2.44 -12.46 23.49
N SER A 100 3.64 -11.92 23.74
CA SER A 100 4.54 -11.46 22.67
C SER A 100 5.24 -12.61 21.96
N VAL A 101 5.42 -12.49 20.69
CA VAL A 101 6.30 -13.33 19.85
C VAL A 101 7.72 -12.84 19.90
#